data_c9bdfe02ec816a0191d71175b9f40fff
#
_entry.id   c9bdfe02ec816a0191d71175b9f40fff
#
_cell.length_a   1.000
_cell.length_b   1.000
_cell.length_c   1.000
_cell.angle_alpha   90.00
_cell.angle_beta   90.00
_cell.angle_gamma   90.00
#
_symmetry.space_group_name_H-M   'P 1'
#
loop_
_entity.id
_entity.type
_entity.pdbx_description
1 polymer ?
#
loop_
_entity_poly.entity_id
_entity_poly.type
_entity_poly.pdbx_seq_one_letter_code
_entity_poly.pdbx_strand_id
1 'polypeptide(L)'
;MKRVAVVGAVAALAVLVPALARAYGDFKIPGGGVYCGLNSLAKPYMMVCWRARTGFVVSMSPIGRVVVTTSRHYKRFYEDSSPTLRIGHTRSYGNSFLCSMARDGLTCKNYRKHGWFMGRTRGWRTF
;
A
#
# COMPACT_ATOMS: atom_id res chain seq x y z
N MET A 1 -4.87 42.44 -39.92
CA MET A 1 -5.57 41.39 -39.17
C MET A 1 -4.55 40.52 -38.46
N LYS A 2 -4.40 40.68 -37.19
CA LYS A 2 -3.49 39.85 -36.38
C LYS A 2 -4.23 38.61 -35.90
N ARG A 3 -3.83 37.46 -36.35
CA ARG A 3 -4.33 36.20 -35.82
C ARG A 3 -3.56 35.91 -34.53
N VAL A 4 -4.28 35.97 -33.43
CA VAL A 4 -3.76 35.51 -32.15
C VAL A 4 -3.86 33.97 -32.14
N ALA A 5 -2.74 33.32 -32.25
CA ALA A 5 -2.67 31.88 -32.02
C ALA A 5 -2.76 31.63 -30.53
N VAL A 6 -3.89 31.17 -30.07
CA VAL A 6 -4.06 30.65 -28.72
C VAL A 6 -3.40 29.26 -28.73
N VAL A 7 -2.18 29.20 -28.30
CA VAL A 7 -1.52 27.92 -28.00
C VAL A 7 -2.08 27.46 -26.66
N GLY A 8 -3.03 26.55 -26.74
CA GLY A 8 -3.62 25.93 -25.55
C GLY A 8 -2.61 25.06 -24.83
N ALA A 9 -2.21 25.48 -23.65
CA ALA A 9 -1.40 24.67 -22.74
C ALA A 9 -2.26 23.58 -22.09
N VAL A 10 -2.57 22.50 -22.81
CA VAL A 10 -3.35 21.37 -22.28
C VAL A 10 -2.49 20.14 -22.01
N ALA A 11 -1.20 20.15 -22.36
CA ALA A 11 -0.35 18.97 -22.29
C ALA A 11 0.27 18.69 -20.90
N ALA A 12 0.18 19.61 -19.93
CA ALA A 12 0.92 19.48 -18.67
C ALA A 12 0.16 18.67 -17.58
N LEU A 13 -1.16 18.49 -17.71
CA LEU A 13 -1.97 17.80 -16.68
C LEU A 13 -1.96 16.27 -16.80
N ALA A 14 -1.69 15.72 -17.98
CA ALA A 14 -1.74 14.28 -18.21
C ALA A 14 -0.53 13.53 -17.62
N VAL A 15 0.58 14.21 -17.29
CA VAL A 15 1.82 13.60 -16.78
C VAL A 15 1.82 13.48 -15.26
N LEU A 16 1.01 14.26 -14.54
CA LEU A 16 0.95 14.26 -13.06
C LEU A 16 0.11 13.11 -12.50
N VAL A 17 -0.86 12.59 -13.24
CA VAL A 17 -1.77 11.54 -12.77
C VAL A 17 -1.07 10.20 -12.49
N PRO A 18 -0.13 9.68 -13.33
CA PRO A 18 0.62 8.46 -13.01
C PRO A 18 1.57 8.63 -11.81
N ALA A 19 2.17 9.81 -11.64
CA ALA A 19 3.06 10.09 -10.52
C ALA A 19 2.30 10.20 -9.19
N LEU A 20 1.11 10.76 -9.20
CA LEU A 20 0.22 10.82 -8.03
C LEU A 20 -0.33 9.44 -7.66
N ALA A 21 -0.67 8.60 -8.61
CA ALA A 21 -1.08 7.21 -8.36
C ALA A 21 0.04 6.39 -7.71
N ARG A 22 1.30 6.67 -8.04
CA ARG A 22 2.48 6.09 -7.37
C ARG A 22 2.75 6.68 -5.98
N ALA A 23 2.30 7.91 -5.70
CA ALA A 23 2.54 8.58 -4.43
C ALA A 23 1.67 8.08 -3.27
N TYR A 24 0.60 7.36 -3.55
CA TYR A 24 -0.15 6.60 -2.54
C TYR A 24 0.55 5.28 -2.16
N GLY A 25 1.76 5.31 -2.27
CA GLY A 25 2.89 4.46 -2.18
C GLY A 25 2.77 3.26 -1.32
N ASP A 26 3.15 2.21 -1.96
CA ASP A 26 3.58 0.99 -1.37
C ASP A 26 4.77 1.25 -0.44
N PHE A 27 4.86 0.51 0.62
CA PHE A 27 6.02 0.49 1.49
C PHE A 27 6.46 -0.95 1.75
N LYS A 28 7.67 -1.10 2.24
CA LYS A 28 8.22 -2.37 2.72
C LYS A 28 8.65 -2.23 4.18
N ILE A 29 8.77 -3.36 4.85
CA ILE A 29 9.27 -3.39 6.22
C ILE A 29 10.82 -3.44 6.25
N PRO A 30 11.46 -3.07 7.37
CA PRO A 30 12.90 -3.21 7.53
C PRO A 30 13.35 -4.66 7.33
N GLY A 31 14.43 -4.85 6.57
CA GLY A 31 14.90 -6.18 6.16
C GLY A 31 14.24 -6.71 4.89
N GLY A 32 13.20 -6.06 4.40
CA GLY A 32 12.47 -6.47 3.20
C GLY A 32 11.60 -7.71 3.40
N GLY A 33 11.06 -8.23 2.32
CA GLY A 33 10.29 -9.47 2.32
C GLY A 33 8.79 -9.30 2.61
N VAL A 34 8.35 -8.20 3.18
CA VAL A 34 6.94 -7.83 3.31
C VAL A 34 6.72 -6.49 2.65
N TYR A 35 5.75 -6.45 1.78
CA TYR A 35 5.37 -5.28 0.99
C TYR A 35 3.89 -4.98 1.22
N CYS A 36 3.57 -3.72 1.40
CA CYS A 36 2.20 -3.27 1.68
C CYS A 36 1.83 -2.08 0.82
N GLY A 37 0.55 -1.92 0.56
CA GLY A 37 0.04 -0.78 -0.17
C GLY A 37 -1.47 -0.85 -0.38
N LEU A 38 -2.00 0.16 -1.06
CA LEU A 38 -3.39 0.18 -1.47
C LEU A 38 -3.56 -0.46 -2.85
N ASN A 39 -4.50 -1.37 -2.97
CA ASN A 39 -4.95 -1.84 -4.26
C ASN A 39 -5.98 -0.85 -4.81
N SER A 40 -5.54 0.04 -5.68
CA SER A 40 -6.37 1.08 -6.30
C SER A 40 -7.23 0.57 -7.45
N LEU A 41 -7.03 -0.67 -7.90
CA LEU A 41 -7.83 -1.28 -8.97
C LEU A 41 -9.16 -1.84 -8.45
N ALA A 42 -9.28 -2.05 -7.14
CA ALA A 42 -10.51 -2.47 -6.49
C ALA A 42 -11.27 -1.28 -5.91
N LYS A 43 -12.59 -1.34 -5.89
CA LYS A 43 -13.46 -0.39 -5.17
C LYS A 43 -14.36 -1.17 -4.21
N PRO A 44 -14.33 -0.88 -2.91
CA PRO A 44 -13.48 0.11 -2.24
C PRO A 44 -11.99 -0.28 -2.30
N TYR A 45 -11.11 0.70 -2.13
CA TYR A 45 -9.67 0.44 -2.05
C TYR A 45 -9.37 -0.52 -0.91
N MET A 46 -8.56 -1.52 -1.21
CA MET A 46 -8.13 -2.52 -0.24
C MET A 46 -6.71 -2.22 0.24
N MET A 47 -6.50 -2.32 1.55
CA MET A 47 -5.14 -2.42 2.08
C MET A 47 -4.65 -3.85 1.92
N VAL A 48 -3.46 -4.02 1.39
CA VAL A 48 -2.86 -5.33 1.09
C VAL A 48 -1.44 -5.38 1.63
N CYS A 49 -1.09 -6.44 2.31
CA CYS A 49 0.29 -6.80 2.62
C CYS A 49 0.61 -8.19 2.07
N TRP A 50 1.81 -8.33 1.54
CA TRP A 50 2.27 -9.55 0.89
C TRP A 50 3.66 -9.92 1.40
N ARG A 51 3.82 -11.19 1.78
CA ARG A 51 5.11 -11.76 2.16
C ARG A 51 5.71 -12.53 0.97
N ALA A 52 6.79 -12.02 0.43
CA ALA A 52 7.40 -12.54 -0.79
C ALA A 52 7.83 -14.00 -0.66
N ARG A 53 8.38 -14.38 0.48
CA ARG A 53 8.93 -15.70 0.70
C ARG A 53 7.89 -16.82 0.65
N THR A 54 6.70 -16.56 1.17
CA THR A 54 5.63 -17.57 1.30
C THR A 54 4.48 -17.37 0.34
N GLY A 55 4.40 -16.22 -0.31
CA GLY A 55 3.23 -15.83 -1.09
C GLY A 55 2.00 -15.50 -0.25
N PHE A 56 2.16 -15.39 1.07
CA PHE A 56 1.10 -15.05 2.01
C PHE A 56 0.61 -13.62 1.79
N VAL A 57 -0.70 -13.46 1.66
CA VAL A 57 -1.35 -12.17 1.40
C VAL A 57 -2.46 -11.96 2.40
N VAL A 58 -2.47 -10.79 3.00
CA VAL A 58 -3.58 -10.30 3.81
C VAL A 58 -4.15 -9.04 3.18
N SER A 59 -5.46 -8.92 3.19
CA SER A 59 -6.15 -7.74 2.66
C SER A 59 -7.37 -7.40 3.50
N MET A 60 -7.76 -6.14 3.46
CA MET A 60 -8.97 -5.66 4.11
C MET A 60 -9.52 -4.42 3.41
N SER A 61 -10.83 -4.30 3.39
CA SER A 61 -11.51 -3.05 3.05
C SER A 61 -11.43 -2.07 4.22
N PRO A 62 -11.82 -0.79 4.05
CA PRO A 62 -11.82 0.19 5.15
C PRO A 62 -12.66 -0.21 6.37
N ILE A 63 -13.65 -1.07 6.19
CA ILE A 63 -14.60 -1.46 7.24
C ILE A 63 -14.72 -2.98 7.42
N GLY A 64 -14.15 -3.77 6.52
CA GLY A 64 -14.29 -5.22 6.50
C GLY A 64 -13.25 -5.95 7.35
N ARG A 65 -13.50 -7.23 7.56
CA ARG A 65 -12.56 -8.14 8.19
C ARG A 65 -11.41 -8.48 7.25
N VAL A 66 -10.32 -8.94 7.83
CA VAL A 66 -9.16 -9.39 7.07
C VAL A 66 -9.48 -10.65 6.27
N VAL A 67 -9.06 -10.64 5.02
CA VAL A 67 -9.06 -11.80 4.14
C VAL A 67 -7.62 -12.29 3.99
N VAL A 68 -7.41 -13.57 4.23
CA VAL A 68 -6.12 -14.23 4.11
C VAL A 68 -6.11 -15.11 2.86
N THR A 69 -5.09 -14.96 2.05
CA THR A 69 -4.93 -15.77 0.85
C THR A 69 -3.45 -16.03 0.56
N THR A 70 -3.16 -16.81 -0.47
CA THR A 70 -1.81 -17.06 -0.96
C THR A 70 -1.76 -16.73 -2.45
N SER A 71 -0.77 -15.97 -2.87
CA SER A 71 -0.61 -15.62 -4.28
C SER A 71 0.86 -15.41 -4.62
N ARG A 72 1.28 -16.02 -5.73
CA ARG A 72 2.62 -15.79 -6.31
C ARG A 72 2.65 -14.58 -7.24
N HIS A 73 1.49 -14.02 -7.59
CA HIS A 73 1.36 -12.95 -8.58
C HIS A 73 1.51 -11.53 -8.01
N TYR A 74 1.44 -11.36 -6.70
CA TYR A 74 1.54 -10.04 -6.05
C TYR A 74 2.90 -9.37 -6.20
N LYS A 75 3.95 -10.11 -6.52
CA LYS A 75 5.28 -9.56 -6.79
C LYS A 75 5.29 -8.49 -7.89
N ARG A 76 4.31 -8.50 -8.79
CA ARG A 76 4.20 -7.51 -9.87
C ARG A 76 3.77 -6.13 -9.41
N PHE A 77 3.18 -6.01 -8.24
CA PHE A 77 2.64 -4.76 -7.72
C PHE A 77 3.58 -4.06 -6.74
N TYR A 78 4.61 -4.76 -6.29
CA TYR A 78 5.53 -4.27 -5.27
C TYR A 78 6.96 -4.33 -5.78
N GLU A 79 7.59 -3.18 -5.78
CA GLU A 79 8.97 -3.03 -6.22
C GLU A 79 9.91 -2.95 -5.02
N ASP A 80 11.13 -3.50 -5.17
CA ASP A 80 12.18 -3.41 -4.15
C ASP A 80 12.59 -1.97 -3.85
N SER A 81 12.28 -1.05 -4.76
CA SER A 81 12.45 0.40 -4.58
C SER A 81 11.42 1.08 -3.67
N SER A 82 10.40 0.34 -3.20
CA SER A 82 9.42 0.90 -2.27
C SER A 82 10.10 1.44 -1.01
N PRO A 83 9.64 2.59 -0.48
CA PRO A 83 10.20 3.15 0.75
C PRO A 83 10.00 2.20 1.93
N THR A 84 10.95 2.18 2.84
CA THR A 84 10.89 1.38 4.06
C THR A 84 10.12 2.13 5.15
N LEU A 85 9.11 1.48 5.72
CA LEU A 85 8.49 1.96 6.95
C LEU A 85 9.38 1.58 8.13
N ARG A 86 10.05 2.56 8.72
CA ARG A 86 11.03 2.35 9.78
C ARG A 86 10.38 1.94 11.10
N ILE A 87 11.13 1.22 11.92
CA ILE A 87 10.72 0.90 13.30
C ILE A 87 10.40 2.18 14.07
N GLY A 88 9.27 2.18 14.77
CA GLY A 88 8.76 3.34 15.51
C GLY A 88 7.94 4.31 14.67
N HIS A 89 7.81 4.08 13.37
CA HIS A 89 7.06 4.93 12.46
C HIS A 89 5.70 4.34 12.11
N THR A 90 4.80 5.21 11.69
CA THR A 90 3.46 4.86 11.23
C THR A 90 3.25 5.36 9.80
N ARG A 91 2.35 4.70 9.10
CA ARG A 91 1.83 5.15 7.82
C ARG A 91 0.32 5.10 7.84
N SER A 92 -0.30 6.24 7.56
CA SER A 92 -1.75 6.33 7.47
C SER A 92 -2.20 6.57 6.03
N TYR A 93 -3.36 6.03 5.71
CA TYR A 93 -4.04 6.22 4.44
C TYR A 93 -5.38 6.89 4.73
N GLY A 94 -5.34 8.19 4.95
CA GLY A 94 -6.48 8.95 5.45
C GLY A 94 -6.97 8.38 6.79
N ASN A 95 -8.28 8.27 6.95
CA ASN A 95 -8.90 7.66 8.12
C ASN A 95 -9.18 6.15 7.94
N SER A 96 -8.86 5.60 6.76
CA SER A 96 -9.25 4.23 6.41
C SER A 96 -8.31 3.18 6.98
N PHE A 97 -7.00 3.43 6.95
CA PHE A 97 -5.99 2.46 7.37
C PHE A 97 -4.85 3.14 8.10
N LEU A 98 -4.32 2.42 9.08
CA LEU A 98 -3.12 2.81 9.82
C LEU A 98 -2.21 1.60 9.97
N CYS A 99 -0.96 1.74 9.54
CA CYS A 99 0.08 0.76 9.74
C CYS A 99 1.15 1.31 10.68
N SER A 100 1.60 0.50 11.62
CA SER A 100 2.64 0.84 12.60
C SER A 100 3.72 -0.23 12.60
N MET A 101 4.99 0.19 12.49
CA MET A 101 6.12 -0.73 12.52
C MET A 101 6.79 -0.72 13.87
N ALA A 102 6.81 -1.87 14.52
CA ALA A 102 7.54 -2.10 15.76
C ALA A 102 8.72 -3.07 15.53
N ARG A 103 9.53 -3.30 16.54
CA ARG A 103 10.67 -4.22 16.44
C ARG A 103 10.28 -5.65 16.14
N ASP A 104 9.15 -6.09 16.67
CA ASP A 104 8.63 -7.45 16.50
C ASP A 104 7.84 -7.63 15.20
N GLY A 105 7.30 -6.58 14.62
CA GLY A 105 6.56 -6.68 13.37
C GLY A 105 5.68 -5.49 13.03
N LEU A 106 4.93 -5.68 11.98
CA LEU A 106 4.03 -4.70 11.40
C LEU A 106 2.60 -4.96 11.84
N THR A 107 1.94 -3.93 12.35
CA THR A 107 0.49 -3.94 12.62
C THR A 107 -0.21 -3.00 11.67
N CYS A 108 -1.19 -3.48 10.93
CA CYS A 108 -2.08 -2.66 10.13
C CYS A 108 -3.52 -2.86 10.59
N LYS A 109 -4.28 -1.78 10.70
CA LYS A 109 -5.70 -1.81 11.09
C LYS A 109 -6.52 -0.84 10.25
N ASN A 110 -7.79 -1.16 10.09
CA ASN A 110 -8.74 -0.31 9.39
C ASN A 110 -9.57 0.54 10.37
N TYR A 111 -10.52 1.30 9.83
CA TYR A 111 -11.41 2.16 10.60
C TYR A 111 -12.23 1.41 11.66
N ARG A 112 -12.60 0.15 11.39
CA ARG A 112 -13.35 -0.72 12.34
C ARG A 112 -12.45 -1.49 13.28
N LYS A 113 -11.13 -1.20 13.30
CA LYS A 113 -10.12 -1.87 14.13
C LYS A 113 -9.91 -3.35 13.80
N HIS A 114 -10.36 -3.80 12.65
CA HIS A 114 -9.89 -5.05 12.08
C HIS A 114 -8.50 -4.87 11.49
N GLY A 115 -7.70 -5.89 11.53
CA GLY A 115 -6.36 -5.79 11.00
C GLY A 115 -5.53 -7.05 11.19
N TRP A 116 -4.23 -6.88 11.03
CA TRP A 116 -3.26 -7.94 11.19
C TRP A 116 -1.99 -7.46 11.87
N PHE A 117 -1.30 -8.43 12.43
CA PHE A 117 0.09 -8.35 12.81
C PHE A 117 0.88 -9.31 11.92
N MET A 118 1.98 -8.85 11.36
CA MET A 118 2.94 -9.69 10.63
C MET A 118 4.32 -9.53 11.27
N GLY A 119 4.86 -10.64 11.77
CA GLY A 119 6.21 -10.67 12.28
C GLY A 119 7.25 -10.31 11.21
N ARG A 120 8.37 -9.76 11.60
CA ARG A 120 9.42 -9.31 10.66
C ARG A 120 9.96 -10.45 9.79
N THR A 121 10.10 -11.62 10.33
CA THR A 121 10.64 -12.80 9.62
C THR A 121 9.62 -13.90 9.43
N ARG A 122 8.75 -14.08 10.40
CA ARG A 122 7.73 -15.13 10.42
C ARG A 122 6.58 -14.78 11.35
N GLY A 123 5.52 -15.53 11.23
CA GLY A 123 4.35 -15.40 12.09
C GLY A 123 3.41 -14.28 11.67
N TRP A 124 2.16 -14.47 12.01
CA TRP A 124 1.09 -13.52 11.74
C TRP A 124 -0.14 -13.85 12.56
N ARG A 125 -0.98 -12.87 12.79
CA ARG A 125 -2.32 -13.03 13.34
C ARG A 125 -3.25 -11.96 12.79
N THR A 126 -4.54 -12.24 12.81
CA THR A 126 -5.61 -11.29 12.47
C THR A 126 -6.47 -10.99 13.69
N PHE A 127 -7.12 -9.84 13.66
CA PHE A 127 -8.03 -9.40 14.72
C PHE A 127 -9.17 -8.55 14.18
#